data_848b47e069f4c1cf941e9800494b2470
#
_entry.id   848b47e069f4c1cf941e9800494b2470
#
_cell.length_a   1.000
_cell.length_b   1.000
_cell.length_c   1.000
_cell.angle_alpha   90.00
_cell.angle_beta   90.00
_cell.angle_gamma   90.00
#
_symmetry.space_group_name_H-M   'P 1'
#
loop_
_entity.id
_entity.type
_entity.pdbx_description
1 polymer ?
#
loop_
_entity_poly.entity_id
_entity_poly.type
_entity_poly.pdbx_seq_one_letter_code
_entity_poly.pdbx_strand_id
1 'polypeptide(L)'
;MEKPSTHKKPPSTHSNKPNTEPARLAKRYRFSVESGDLLWLDGRWYVTHSGLIRLARRNHCAGIHVEPVAQFSDPTISRWAFKATAYKSRTCRGFVGYGDADPSNVSPVVRGAELRVAETRAVNRALRKAYGIGLCSVEEIGSIPREAESDLKPKKRPPQSSNGNGNGGPKVRDRLCQIIRQHQLDATLVKSYATDFCGVKSLREATREQVENFVVYLADWAEKDRNALLCQLNSYLPRGENRDGAA
;
A
#
# COMPACT_ATOMS: atom_id res chain seq x y z
N MET A 1 30.39 1.45 -55.68
CA MET A 1 30.51 2.47 -54.64
C MET A 1 29.28 2.36 -53.73
N GLU A 2 29.40 1.53 -52.69
CA GLU A 2 28.37 1.28 -51.71
C GLU A 2 28.45 2.35 -50.59
N LYS A 3 27.30 2.93 -50.20
CA LYS A 3 27.19 3.87 -49.09
C LYS A 3 26.98 3.09 -47.79
N PRO A 4 27.63 3.42 -46.69
CA PRO A 4 27.50 2.72 -45.43
C PRO A 4 26.18 3.03 -44.71
N SER A 5 25.59 1.95 -44.17
CA SER A 5 24.38 1.88 -43.37
C SER A 5 24.54 2.63 -42.03
N THR A 6 23.66 3.57 -41.76
CA THR A 6 23.59 4.29 -40.48
C THR A 6 22.95 3.41 -39.41
N HIS A 7 23.75 2.96 -38.45
CA HIS A 7 23.28 2.32 -37.24
C HIS A 7 22.37 3.27 -36.42
N LYS A 8 21.08 2.95 -36.33
CA LYS A 8 20.16 3.57 -35.38
C LYS A 8 20.53 3.17 -33.96
N LYS A 9 20.87 4.17 -33.17
CA LYS A 9 21.11 4.09 -31.74
C LYS A 9 19.82 3.63 -31.04
N PRO A 10 19.84 2.66 -30.09
CA PRO A 10 18.65 2.27 -29.35
C PRO A 10 18.12 3.42 -28.48
N PRO A 11 16.82 3.51 -28.21
CA PRO A 11 16.24 4.59 -27.41
C PRO A 11 16.77 4.50 -25.97
N SER A 12 17.22 5.65 -25.48
CA SER A 12 17.76 5.81 -24.16
C SER A 12 16.73 5.49 -23.08
N THR A 13 17.14 4.64 -22.15
CA THR A 13 16.52 4.31 -20.88
C THR A 13 15.89 5.52 -20.19
N HIS A 14 14.65 5.34 -19.74
CA HIS A 14 13.90 6.29 -18.93
C HIS A 14 14.75 6.79 -17.76
N SER A 15 15.08 8.08 -17.78
CA SER A 15 15.72 8.76 -16.69
C SER A 15 14.79 8.75 -15.48
N ASN A 16 15.18 8.07 -14.42
CA ASN A 16 14.60 8.14 -13.08
C ASN A 16 14.85 9.55 -12.50
N LYS A 17 14.09 10.54 -12.97
CA LYS A 17 14.03 11.84 -12.25
C LYS A 17 13.28 11.57 -10.95
N PRO A 18 13.79 12.02 -9.79
CA PRO A 18 13.06 11.89 -8.55
C PRO A 18 11.69 12.53 -8.73
N ASN A 19 10.64 11.78 -8.36
CA ASN A 19 9.26 12.20 -8.54
C ASN A 19 9.03 13.50 -7.76
N THR A 20 9.09 14.63 -8.45
CA THR A 20 8.96 15.99 -7.87
C THR A 20 7.50 16.32 -7.51
N GLU A 21 6.56 15.46 -7.85
CA GLU A 21 5.12 15.66 -7.64
C GLU A 21 4.75 15.86 -6.15
N PRO A 22 5.21 15.03 -5.20
CA PRO A 22 4.89 15.23 -3.78
C PRO A 22 5.43 16.53 -3.23
N ALA A 23 6.64 16.94 -3.65
CA ALA A 23 7.22 18.21 -3.21
C ALA A 23 6.40 19.42 -3.71
N ARG A 24 5.88 19.35 -4.95
CA ARG A 24 4.98 20.37 -5.53
C ARG A 24 3.65 20.44 -4.78
N LEU A 25 3.07 19.28 -4.46
CA LEU A 25 1.80 19.17 -3.74
C LEU A 25 1.96 19.58 -2.28
N ALA A 26 3.03 19.14 -1.61
CA ALA A 26 3.36 19.58 -0.26
C ALA A 26 3.50 21.11 -0.20
N LYS A 27 4.22 21.72 -1.14
CA LYS A 27 4.38 23.17 -1.20
C LYS A 27 3.04 23.89 -1.51
N ARG A 28 2.27 23.42 -2.49
CA ARG A 28 1.05 24.08 -2.95
C ARG A 28 -0.11 23.94 -1.96
N TYR A 29 -0.31 22.73 -1.39
CA TYR A 29 -1.45 22.41 -0.55
C TYR A 29 -1.08 22.23 0.92
N ARG A 30 0.20 22.37 1.28
CA ARG A 30 0.74 22.08 2.62
C ARG A 30 0.41 20.66 3.10
N PHE A 31 0.48 19.69 2.19
CA PHE A 31 0.37 18.29 2.53
C PHE A 31 1.67 17.78 3.13
N SER A 32 1.56 16.93 4.14
CA SER A 32 2.69 16.25 4.78
C SER A 32 2.52 14.74 4.71
N VAL A 33 3.59 14.03 4.35
CA VAL A 33 3.65 12.56 4.39
C VAL A 33 3.64 12.09 5.84
N GLU A 34 4.36 12.76 6.72
CA GLU A 34 4.44 12.46 8.15
C GLU A 34 3.07 12.56 8.85
N SER A 35 2.24 13.54 8.44
CA SER A 35 0.87 13.69 8.94
C SER A 35 -0.13 12.75 8.27
N GLY A 36 0.32 11.88 7.35
CA GLY A 36 -0.53 10.97 6.62
C GLY A 36 -1.47 11.65 5.61
N ASP A 37 -1.11 12.84 5.09
CA ASP A 37 -1.89 13.50 4.03
C ASP A 37 -1.69 12.86 2.67
N LEU A 38 -0.50 12.28 2.45
CA LEU A 38 -0.09 11.62 1.22
C LEU A 38 0.42 10.22 1.54
N LEU A 39 0.09 9.25 0.68
CA LEU A 39 0.58 7.89 0.73
C LEU A 39 1.20 7.49 -0.61
N TRP A 40 2.29 6.74 -0.54
CA TRP A 40 2.93 6.11 -1.68
C TRP A 40 2.51 4.65 -1.77
N LEU A 41 1.79 4.28 -2.82
CA LEU A 41 1.32 2.91 -3.06
C LEU A 41 1.57 2.55 -4.53
N ASP A 42 2.12 1.39 -4.78
CA ASP A 42 2.35 0.82 -6.13
C ASP A 42 2.99 1.78 -7.12
N GLY A 43 4.04 2.50 -6.66
CA GLY A 43 4.77 3.43 -7.51
C GLY A 43 4.05 4.76 -7.79
N ARG A 44 2.97 5.08 -7.07
CA ARG A 44 2.18 6.32 -7.26
C ARG A 44 1.85 6.99 -5.93
N TRP A 45 1.66 8.30 -6.00
CA TRP A 45 1.19 9.09 -4.87
C TRP A 45 -0.33 9.21 -4.85
N TYR A 46 -0.88 9.10 -3.67
CA TYR A 46 -2.30 9.26 -3.38
C TYR A 46 -2.49 10.26 -2.24
N VAL A 47 -3.56 11.04 -2.29
CA VAL A 47 -4.00 11.84 -1.16
C VAL A 47 -4.93 11.02 -0.28
N THR A 48 -4.92 11.26 1.03
CA THR A 48 -5.83 10.59 1.97
C THR A 48 -7.06 11.42 2.23
N HIS A 49 -8.14 10.78 2.66
CA HIS A 49 -9.35 11.46 3.14
C HIS A 49 -9.02 12.48 4.25
N SER A 50 -8.20 12.07 5.23
CA SER A 50 -7.78 12.96 6.31
C SER A 50 -6.99 14.17 5.80
N GLY A 51 -6.15 13.99 4.79
CA GLY A 51 -5.43 15.09 4.12
C GLY A 51 -6.38 16.06 3.44
N LEU A 52 -7.38 15.56 2.72
CA LEU A 52 -8.41 16.38 2.08
C LEU A 52 -9.26 17.16 3.07
N ILE A 53 -9.66 16.55 4.18
CA ILE A 53 -10.41 17.22 5.25
C ILE A 53 -9.55 18.32 5.92
N ARG A 54 -8.27 18.04 6.21
CA ARG A 54 -7.35 19.05 6.73
C ARG A 54 -7.16 20.22 5.77
N LEU A 55 -7.07 19.94 4.46
CA LEU A 55 -7.02 20.99 3.44
C LEU A 55 -8.29 21.84 3.42
N ALA A 56 -9.47 21.21 3.44
CA ALA A 56 -10.75 21.89 3.46
C ALA A 56 -10.86 22.82 4.70
N ARG A 57 -10.47 22.34 5.87
CA ARG A 57 -10.44 23.11 7.12
C ARG A 57 -9.49 24.31 7.02
N ARG A 58 -8.26 24.12 6.52
CA ARG A 58 -7.27 25.20 6.35
C ARG A 58 -7.72 26.28 5.37
N ASN A 59 -8.53 25.92 4.39
CA ASN A 59 -9.07 26.85 3.40
C ASN A 59 -10.48 27.35 3.73
N HIS A 60 -10.92 27.19 4.97
CA HIS A 60 -12.21 27.67 5.44
C HIS A 60 -13.38 27.21 4.57
N CYS A 61 -13.40 25.91 4.19
CA CYS A 61 -14.52 25.31 3.45
C CYS A 61 -15.82 25.60 4.18
N ALA A 62 -16.81 26.16 3.50
CA ALA A 62 -18.07 26.57 4.10
C ALA A 62 -18.95 25.38 4.51
N GLY A 63 -18.78 24.23 3.86
CA GLY A 63 -19.48 23.00 4.21
C GLY A 63 -19.32 21.91 3.17
N ILE A 64 -19.69 20.71 3.57
CA ILE A 64 -19.81 19.53 2.70
C ILE A 64 -21.18 18.93 2.97
N HIS A 65 -21.99 18.83 1.95
CA HIS A 65 -23.29 18.18 2.00
C HIS A 65 -23.19 16.82 1.31
N VAL A 66 -23.74 15.78 1.93
CA VAL A 66 -23.71 14.42 1.39
C VAL A 66 -25.12 13.85 1.40
N GLU A 67 -25.55 13.26 0.31
CA GLU A 67 -26.85 12.63 0.16
C GLU A 67 -26.71 11.27 -0.56
N PRO A 68 -27.49 10.25 -0.16
CA PRO A 68 -27.53 8.98 -0.88
C PRO A 68 -28.22 9.16 -2.23
N VAL A 69 -27.77 8.44 -3.23
CA VAL A 69 -28.40 8.39 -4.54
C VAL A 69 -29.21 7.10 -4.65
N ALA A 70 -30.49 7.17 -4.28
CA ALA A 70 -31.37 6.02 -4.17
C ALA A 70 -31.45 5.17 -5.46
N GLN A 71 -31.41 5.84 -6.64
CA GLN A 71 -31.48 5.19 -7.96
C GLN A 71 -30.32 4.21 -8.23
N PHE A 72 -29.17 4.42 -7.58
CA PHE A 72 -27.95 3.61 -7.74
C PHE A 72 -27.58 2.85 -6.47
N SER A 73 -28.39 2.91 -5.42
CA SER A 73 -28.21 2.19 -4.16
C SER A 73 -29.16 1.01 -4.08
N ASP A 74 -28.62 -0.12 -3.61
CA ASP A 74 -29.40 -1.33 -3.31
C ASP A 74 -28.88 -1.94 -2.00
N PRO A 75 -29.59 -1.71 -0.88
CA PRO A 75 -29.19 -2.22 0.42
C PRO A 75 -29.16 -3.77 0.48
N THR A 76 -29.94 -4.46 -0.34
CA THR A 76 -30.04 -5.93 -0.30
C THR A 76 -28.74 -6.62 -0.73
N ILE A 77 -27.99 -5.96 -1.62
CA ILE A 77 -26.69 -6.43 -2.10
C ILE A 77 -25.52 -5.56 -1.61
N SER A 78 -25.78 -4.74 -0.58
CA SER A 78 -24.79 -3.79 -0.02
C SER A 78 -24.16 -2.86 -1.05
N ARG A 79 -24.91 -2.46 -2.08
CA ARG A 79 -24.51 -1.47 -3.07
C ARG A 79 -24.96 -0.08 -2.63
N TRP A 80 -24.02 0.83 -2.54
CA TRP A 80 -24.26 2.20 -2.09
C TRP A 80 -23.69 3.21 -3.07
N ALA A 81 -24.43 4.26 -3.33
CA ALA A 81 -23.98 5.41 -4.10
C ALA A 81 -24.34 6.71 -3.35
N PHE A 82 -23.38 7.60 -3.28
CA PHE A 82 -23.53 8.91 -2.64
C PHE A 82 -23.11 10.03 -3.57
N LYS A 83 -23.77 11.17 -3.39
CA LYS A 83 -23.39 12.44 -3.98
C LYS A 83 -22.95 13.38 -2.87
N ALA A 84 -21.76 13.92 -3.00
CA ALA A 84 -21.25 14.96 -2.10
C ALA A 84 -21.09 16.27 -2.83
N THR A 85 -21.41 17.38 -2.16
CA THR A 85 -21.20 18.74 -2.67
C THR A 85 -20.34 19.51 -1.69
N ALA A 86 -19.15 19.94 -2.12
CA ALA A 86 -18.24 20.75 -1.32
C ALA A 86 -18.38 22.23 -1.68
N TYR A 87 -18.61 23.08 -0.69
CA TYR A 87 -18.78 24.52 -0.83
C TYR A 87 -17.55 25.24 -0.30
N LYS A 88 -16.76 25.87 -1.17
CA LYS A 88 -15.56 26.64 -0.76
C LYS A 88 -15.92 27.94 -0.02
N SER A 89 -17.06 28.52 -0.35
CA SER A 89 -17.61 29.72 0.29
C SER A 89 -19.14 29.64 0.31
N ARG A 90 -19.78 30.53 1.05
CA ARG A 90 -21.24 30.60 1.14
C ARG A 90 -21.92 30.96 -0.19
N THR A 91 -21.21 31.63 -1.09
CA THR A 91 -21.71 32.03 -2.41
C THR A 91 -21.30 31.06 -3.53
N CYS A 92 -20.52 30.03 -3.22
CA CYS A 92 -20.10 29.03 -4.18
C CYS A 92 -21.26 28.11 -4.57
N ARG A 93 -21.42 27.82 -5.86
CA ARG A 93 -22.42 26.86 -6.36
C ARG A 93 -22.14 25.41 -5.94
N GLY A 94 -20.96 25.15 -5.39
CA GLY A 94 -20.54 23.84 -4.93
C GLY A 94 -19.82 23.00 -6.01
N PHE A 95 -19.03 22.05 -5.55
CA PHE A 95 -18.30 21.08 -6.37
C PHE A 95 -18.82 19.69 -6.07
N VAL A 96 -19.38 19.03 -7.07
CA VAL A 96 -20.03 17.74 -6.90
C VAL A 96 -19.06 16.59 -7.13
N GLY A 97 -19.09 15.60 -6.24
CA GLY A 97 -18.45 14.31 -6.37
C GLY A 97 -19.45 13.19 -6.14
N TYR A 98 -19.37 12.11 -6.91
CA TYR A 98 -20.11 10.89 -6.70
C TYR A 98 -19.17 9.82 -6.19
N GLY A 99 -19.63 8.99 -5.27
CA GLY A 99 -18.90 7.83 -4.76
C GLY A 99 -19.82 6.62 -4.73
N ASP A 100 -19.29 5.49 -5.10
CA ASP A 100 -19.97 4.21 -5.11
C ASP A 100 -19.13 3.16 -4.40
N ALA A 101 -19.81 2.22 -3.75
CA ALA A 101 -19.18 1.05 -3.15
C ALA A 101 -20.15 -0.13 -3.15
N ASP A 102 -19.60 -1.29 -3.46
CA ASP A 102 -20.23 -2.60 -3.33
C ASP A 102 -19.19 -3.64 -2.92
N PRO A 103 -19.58 -4.86 -2.53
CA PRO A 103 -18.65 -5.90 -2.09
C PRO A 103 -17.57 -6.29 -3.11
N SER A 104 -17.78 -5.99 -4.42
CA SER A 104 -16.83 -6.31 -5.49
C SER A 104 -15.76 -5.24 -5.69
N ASN A 105 -16.09 -3.98 -5.36
CA ASN A 105 -15.22 -2.83 -5.60
C ASN A 105 -14.56 -2.26 -4.33
N VAL A 106 -14.75 -2.91 -3.18
CA VAL A 106 -14.09 -2.54 -1.92
C VAL A 106 -13.03 -3.56 -1.54
N SER A 107 -11.99 -3.11 -0.83
CA SER A 107 -10.98 -4.00 -0.28
C SER A 107 -11.60 -5.01 0.70
N PRO A 108 -11.13 -6.27 0.75
CA PRO A 108 -11.60 -7.26 1.71
C PRO A 108 -11.62 -6.79 3.17
N VAL A 109 -10.69 -5.89 3.53
CA VAL A 109 -10.57 -5.34 4.91
C VAL A 109 -11.75 -4.46 5.30
N VAL A 110 -12.43 -3.83 4.33
CA VAL A 110 -13.55 -2.90 4.58
C VAL A 110 -14.89 -3.45 4.09
N ARG A 111 -14.97 -4.74 3.78
CA ARG A 111 -16.26 -5.40 3.48
C ARG A 111 -17.20 -5.29 4.67
N GLY A 112 -18.47 -5.01 4.40
CA GLY A 112 -19.48 -4.68 5.41
C GLY A 112 -19.49 -3.20 5.83
N ALA A 113 -18.61 -2.38 5.23
CA ALA A 113 -18.57 -0.93 5.45
C ALA A 113 -18.83 -0.13 4.16
N GLU A 114 -19.44 -0.75 3.15
CA GLU A 114 -19.62 -0.21 1.80
C GLU A 114 -20.31 1.16 1.83
N LEU A 115 -21.32 1.33 2.68
CA LEU A 115 -22.00 2.61 2.86
C LEU A 115 -21.00 3.73 3.20
N ARG A 116 -20.15 3.51 4.20
CA ARG A 116 -19.15 4.51 4.65
C ARG A 116 -18.07 4.75 3.58
N VAL A 117 -17.70 3.70 2.86
CA VAL A 117 -16.71 3.81 1.77
C VAL A 117 -17.27 4.63 0.62
N ALA A 118 -18.52 4.41 0.22
CA ALA A 118 -19.20 5.18 -0.82
C ALA A 118 -19.30 6.68 -0.46
N GLU A 119 -19.71 6.98 0.77
CA GLU A 119 -19.74 8.34 1.29
C GLU A 119 -18.37 9.01 1.24
N THR A 120 -17.34 8.34 1.77
CA THR A 120 -15.97 8.85 1.78
C THR A 120 -15.45 9.12 0.37
N ARG A 121 -15.70 8.21 -0.58
CA ARG A 121 -15.35 8.39 -2.00
C ARG A 121 -16.04 9.60 -2.62
N ALA A 122 -17.32 9.82 -2.32
CA ALA A 122 -18.06 10.99 -2.79
C ALA A 122 -17.45 12.30 -2.28
N VAL A 123 -17.17 12.37 -0.97
CA VAL A 123 -16.54 13.53 -0.32
C VAL A 123 -15.16 13.81 -0.91
N ASN A 124 -14.33 12.77 -1.06
CA ASN A 124 -12.99 12.93 -1.61
C ASN A 124 -13.01 13.48 -3.04
N ARG A 125 -13.87 12.96 -3.90
CA ARG A 125 -14.04 13.46 -5.29
C ARG A 125 -14.54 14.90 -5.33
N ALA A 126 -15.46 15.28 -4.44
CA ALA A 126 -15.95 16.66 -4.34
C ALA A 126 -14.83 17.62 -3.90
N LEU A 127 -14.06 17.27 -2.86
CA LEU A 127 -12.95 18.08 -2.36
C LEU A 127 -11.81 18.18 -3.37
N ARG A 128 -11.46 17.08 -4.05
CA ARG A 128 -10.44 17.11 -5.10
C ARG A 128 -10.80 18.07 -6.22
N LYS A 129 -12.05 18.07 -6.68
CA LYS A 129 -12.55 19.05 -7.66
C LYS A 129 -12.51 20.46 -7.11
N ALA A 130 -12.96 20.68 -5.87
CA ALA A 130 -13.01 22.00 -5.25
C ALA A 130 -11.62 22.65 -5.14
N TYR A 131 -10.58 21.87 -4.86
CA TYR A 131 -9.22 22.37 -4.67
C TYR A 131 -8.28 22.10 -5.85
N GLY A 132 -8.78 21.51 -6.94
CA GLY A 132 -7.97 21.25 -8.14
C GLY A 132 -6.85 20.23 -7.90
N ILE A 133 -7.13 19.16 -7.14
CA ILE A 133 -6.18 18.10 -6.84
C ILE A 133 -6.29 17.01 -7.89
N GLY A 134 -5.23 16.83 -8.67
CA GLY A 134 -5.16 15.81 -9.74
C GLY A 134 -4.90 14.40 -9.23
N LEU A 135 -4.38 14.23 -8.01
CA LEU A 135 -4.14 12.90 -7.43
C LEU A 135 -5.46 12.23 -7.05
N CYS A 136 -5.51 10.90 -7.24
CA CYS A 136 -6.59 10.08 -6.69
C CYS A 136 -6.46 9.97 -5.17
N SER A 137 -7.56 9.80 -4.44
CA SER A 137 -7.48 9.47 -3.03
C SER A 137 -7.35 7.95 -2.84
N VAL A 138 -6.73 7.55 -1.73
CA VAL A 138 -6.53 6.13 -1.39
C VAL A 138 -7.86 5.38 -1.33
N GLU A 139 -8.88 6.01 -0.77
CA GLU A 139 -10.20 5.44 -0.57
C GLU A 139 -11.01 5.29 -1.87
N GLU A 140 -10.59 6.01 -2.94
CA GLU A 140 -11.17 5.86 -4.27
C GLU A 140 -10.61 4.67 -5.04
N ILE A 141 -9.48 4.12 -4.58
CA ILE A 141 -8.93 2.89 -5.16
C ILE A 141 -9.87 1.76 -4.74
N GLY A 142 -10.45 1.10 -5.73
CA GLY A 142 -11.20 -0.14 -5.51
C GLY A 142 -10.29 -1.25 -5.00
N SER A 143 -10.76 -2.48 -5.05
CA SER A 143 -9.86 -3.62 -4.90
C SER A 143 -8.73 -3.45 -5.92
N ILE A 144 -7.51 -3.16 -5.45
CA ILE A 144 -6.36 -3.25 -6.34
C ILE A 144 -6.40 -4.70 -6.80
N PRO A 145 -6.61 -5.00 -8.10
CA PRO A 145 -6.43 -6.35 -8.56
C PRO A 145 -5.00 -6.72 -8.17
N ARG A 146 -4.84 -7.73 -7.37
CA ARG A 146 -3.54 -8.35 -7.19
C ARG A 146 -3.19 -8.99 -8.53
N GLU A 147 -2.75 -8.18 -9.48
CA GLU A 147 -2.24 -8.64 -10.77
C GLU A 147 -1.01 -9.54 -10.63
N ALA A 148 -0.53 -9.73 -9.40
CA ALA A 148 0.60 -10.58 -9.11
C ALA A 148 0.26 -12.07 -8.89
N GLU A 149 -1.01 -12.47 -8.87
CA GLU A 149 -1.36 -13.88 -8.64
C GLU A 149 -2.11 -14.55 -9.80
N SER A 150 -2.59 -13.82 -10.83
CA SER A 150 -3.36 -14.42 -11.93
C SER A 150 -2.56 -14.69 -13.22
N ASP A 151 -1.38 -14.13 -13.41
CA ASP A 151 -0.58 -14.39 -14.60
C ASP A 151 0.52 -15.45 -14.45
N LEU A 152 0.58 -16.10 -13.29
CA LEU A 152 1.25 -17.37 -13.18
C LEU A 152 0.27 -18.52 -13.47
N LYS A 153 -0.33 -18.53 -14.68
CA LYS A 153 -0.68 -19.82 -15.26
C LYS A 153 0.59 -20.66 -15.21
N PRO A 154 0.58 -21.81 -14.52
CA PRO A 154 1.77 -22.64 -14.45
C PRO A 154 2.11 -23.03 -15.88
N LYS A 155 3.15 -22.44 -16.46
CA LYS A 155 3.84 -23.06 -17.59
C LYS A 155 4.13 -24.48 -17.13
N LYS A 156 3.43 -25.45 -17.74
CA LYS A 156 3.67 -26.87 -17.53
C LYS A 156 5.17 -27.10 -17.68
N ARG A 157 5.86 -27.19 -16.55
CA ARG A 157 7.21 -27.77 -16.52
C ARG A 157 7.02 -29.26 -16.86
N PRO A 158 7.89 -29.81 -17.70
CA PRO A 158 7.91 -31.28 -17.91
C PRO A 158 8.09 -31.96 -16.55
N PRO A 159 7.53 -33.16 -16.36
CA PRO A 159 7.53 -33.86 -15.08
C PRO A 159 8.96 -34.18 -14.67
N GLN A 160 9.47 -33.44 -13.65
CA GLN A 160 10.60 -33.90 -12.88
C GLN A 160 10.07 -34.79 -11.76
N SER A 161 10.53 -36.03 -11.79
CA SER A 161 10.26 -37.10 -10.87
C SER A 161 10.19 -36.64 -9.42
N SER A 162 9.02 -36.88 -8.83
CA SER A 162 8.80 -36.84 -7.40
C SER A 162 9.54 -38.00 -6.74
N ASN A 163 10.48 -37.75 -5.87
CA ASN A 163 10.82 -38.68 -4.82
C ASN A 163 10.47 -38.09 -3.47
N GLY A 164 9.49 -38.68 -2.84
CA GLY A 164 9.52 -39.08 -1.46
C GLY A 164 8.95 -38.17 -0.40
N ASN A 165 7.79 -38.59 0.05
CA ASN A 165 7.33 -38.64 1.44
C ASN A 165 6.89 -37.38 2.20
N GLY A 166 5.59 -37.34 2.44
CA GLY A 166 5.09 -37.27 3.80
C GLY A 166 4.61 -35.91 4.32
N ASN A 167 3.36 -35.86 4.63
CA ASN A 167 2.64 -34.92 5.49
C ASN A 167 2.39 -33.49 4.98
N GLY A 168 1.14 -33.29 4.56
CA GLY A 168 0.57 -32.02 4.06
C GLY A 168 0.37 -30.95 5.13
N GLY A 169 1.44 -30.45 5.77
CA GLY A 169 1.41 -29.23 6.55
C GLY A 169 1.87 -28.03 5.72
N PRO A 170 1.48 -26.79 6.07
CA PRO A 170 1.92 -25.58 5.37
C PRO A 170 3.45 -25.52 5.34
N LYS A 171 4.02 -25.15 4.17
CA LYS A 171 5.47 -25.06 4.02
C LYS A 171 6.05 -24.09 5.05
N VAL A 172 7.23 -24.35 5.56
CA VAL A 172 7.93 -23.52 6.57
C VAL A 172 7.94 -22.04 6.20
N ARG A 173 8.14 -21.75 4.91
CA ARG A 173 8.09 -20.39 4.36
C ARG A 173 6.71 -19.75 4.53
N ASP A 174 5.64 -20.49 4.36
CA ASP A 174 4.27 -19.97 4.46
C ASP A 174 3.93 -19.65 5.91
N ARG A 175 4.41 -20.48 6.86
CA ARG A 175 4.29 -20.22 8.30
C ARG A 175 5.05 -18.97 8.71
N LEU A 176 6.27 -18.76 8.23
CA LEU A 176 7.05 -17.55 8.49
C LEU A 176 6.33 -16.30 7.95
N CYS A 177 5.84 -16.34 6.71
CA CYS A 177 5.08 -15.24 6.14
C CYS A 177 3.79 -14.93 6.91
N GLN A 178 3.15 -15.96 7.46
CA GLN A 178 1.95 -15.81 8.30
C GLN A 178 2.28 -15.07 9.60
N ILE A 179 3.35 -15.46 10.31
CA ILE A 179 3.79 -14.81 11.54
C ILE A 179 4.15 -13.34 11.29
N ILE A 180 4.91 -13.05 10.24
CA ILE A 180 5.28 -11.69 9.86
C ILE A 180 4.03 -10.82 9.65
N ARG A 181 3.02 -11.33 8.96
CA ARG A 181 1.76 -10.61 8.72
C ARG A 181 0.92 -10.47 9.99
N GLN A 182 0.79 -11.53 10.77
CA GLN A 182 -0.02 -11.56 11.99
C GLN A 182 0.50 -10.58 13.04
N HIS A 183 1.81 -10.51 13.21
CA HIS A 183 2.45 -9.65 14.19
C HIS A 183 2.97 -8.32 13.61
N GLN A 184 2.71 -8.04 12.34
CA GLN A 184 3.12 -6.81 11.63
C GLN A 184 4.63 -6.53 11.76
N LEU A 185 5.46 -7.56 11.59
CA LEU A 185 6.90 -7.47 11.65
C LEU A 185 7.48 -7.01 10.31
N ASP A 186 8.63 -6.31 10.35
CA ASP A 186 9.36 -5.98 9.13
C ASP A 186 10.07 -7.22 8.56
N ALA A 187 9.72 -7.59 7.33
CA ALA A 187 10.23 -8.79 6.68
C ALA A 187 11.75 -8.74 6.43
N THR A 188 12.32 -7.54 6.25
CA THR A 188 13.75 -7.35 6.03
C THR A 188 14.52 -7.57 7.32
N LEU A 189 14.04 -7.00 8.43
CA LEU A 189 14.62 -7.18 9.75
C LEU A 189 14.52 -8.62 10.22
N VAL A 190 13.35 -9.26 10.02
CA VAL A 190 13.18 -10.69 10.32
C VAL A 190 14.13 -11.55 9.51
N LYS A 191 14.39 -11.23 8.24
CA LYS A 191 15.36 -11.95 7.41
C LYS A 191 16.80 -11.78 7.94
N SER A 192 17.19 -10.56 8.32
CA SER A 192 18.50 -10.29 8.91
C SER A 192 18.68 -11.05 10.23
N TYR A 193 17.68 -11.03 11.09
CA TYR A 193 17.67 -11.77 12.33
C TYR A 193 17.72 -13.29 12.09
N ALA A 194 17.00 -13.81 11.11
CA ALA A 194 17.01 -15.23 10.76
C ALA A 194 18.39 -15.71 10.28
N THR A 195 19.11 -14.88 9.50
CA THR A 195 20.47 -15.24 9.07
C THR A 195 21.45 -15.30 10.23
N ASP A 196 21.31 -14.38 11.18
CA ASP A 196 22.11 -14.35 12.40
C ASP A 196 21.78 -15.54 13.33
N PHE A 197 20.50 -15.80 13.56
CA PHE A 197 20.03 -16.94 14.35
C PHE A 197 20.48 -18.29 13.80
N CYS A 198 20.48 -18.45 12.48
CA CYS A 198 20.94 -19.69 11.83
C CYS A 198 22.46 -19.74 11.67
N GLY A 199 23.21 -18.66 11.95
CA GLY A 199 24.66 -18.59 11.79
C GLY A 199 25.12 -18.71 10.33
N VAL A 200 24.29 -18.23 9.36
CA VAL A 200 24.57 -18.34 7.92
C VAL A 200 24.61 -16.96 7.27
N LYS A 201 25.37 -16.84 6.18
CA LYS A 201 25.44 -15.57 5.41
C LYS A 201 24.16 -15.29 4.63
N SER A 202 23.40 -16.33 4.28
CA SER A 202 22.16 -16.23 3.56
C SER A 202 21.18 -17.33 3.99
N LEU A 203 19.89 -17.02 4.13
CA LEU A 203 18.84 -17.99 4.44
C LEU A 203 18.73 -19.14 3.41
N ARG A 204 19.34 -19.00 2.23
CA ARG A 204 19.43 -20.08 1.25
C ARG A 204 20.38 -21.18 1.65
N GLU A 205 21.35 -20.89 2.52
CA GLU A 205 22.35 -21.79 3.04
C GLU A 205 21.89 -22.51 4.31
N ALA A 206 20.83 -21.98 4.97
CA ALA A 206 20.26 -22.57 6.16
C ALA A 206 19.59 -23.91 5.82
N THR A 207 19.78 -24.89 6.72
CA THR A 207 19.08 -26.18 6.64
C THR A 207 17.59 -25.99 6.93
N ARG A 208 16.75 -26.90 6.42
CA ARG A 208 15.32 -26.88 6.69
C ARG A 208 15.02 -26.88 8.19
N GLU A 209 15.73 -27.68 8.95
CA GLU A 209 15.58 -27.79 10.40
C GLU A 209 15.90 -26.48 11.13
N GLN A 210 16.99 -25.79 10.72
CA GLN A 210 17.35 -24.48 11.28
C GLN A 210 16.23 -23.45 11.04
N VAL A 211 15.66 -23.43 9.85
CA VAL A 211 14.57 -22.51 9.52
C VAL A 211 13.29 -22.87 10.27
N GLU A 212 12.97 -24.16 10.42
CA GLU A 212 11.82 -24.61 11.22
C GLU A 212 11.95 -24.20 12.69
N ASN A 213 13.12 -24.41 13.28
CA ASN A 213 13.43 -23.98 14.65
C ASN A 213 13.31 -22.46 14.82
N PHE A 214 13.82 -21.70 13.86
CA PHE A 214 13.68 -20.24 13.86
C PHE A 214 12.21 -19.81 13.81
N VAL A 215 11.39 -20.43 12.95
CA VAL A 215 9.96 -20.11 12.80
C VAL A 215 9.19 -20.37 14.11
N VAL A 216 9.47 -21.51 14.77
CA VAL A 216 8.86 -21.84 16.05
C VAL A 216 9.28 -20.84 17.14
N TYR A 217 10.56 -20.52 17.20
CA TYR A 217 11.10 -19.54 18.15
C TYR A 217 10.51 -18.15 17.95
N LEU A 218 10.44 -17.69 16.69
CA LEU A 218 9.88 -16.38 16.35
C LEU A 218 8.39 -16.28 16.71
N ALA A 219 7.61 -17.35 16.47
CA ALA A 219 6.20 -17.39 16.81
C ALA A 219 5.98 -17.30 18.32
N ASP A 220 6.71 -18.13 19.08
CA ASP A 220 6.62 -18.15 20.53
C ASP A 220 7.01 -16.80 21.16
N TRP A 221 8.06 -16.17 20.64
CA TRP A 221 8.48 -14.85 21.13
C TRP A 221 7.51 -13.74 20.75
N ALA A 222 6.97 -13.77 19.53
CA ALA A 222 5.96 -12.79 19.09
C ALA A 222 4.66 -12.85 19.90
N GLU A 223 4.30 -14.05 20.41
CA GLU A 223 3.13 -14.22 21.28
C GLU A 223 3.42 -13.81 22.74
N LYS A 224 4.61 -14.12 23.26
CA LYS A 224 4.97 -13.84 24.65
C LYS A 224 5.32 -12.37 24.91
N ASP A 225 6.16 -11.78 24.07
CA ASP A 225 6.60 -10.39 24.21
C ASP A 225 6.93 -9.76 22.85
N ARG A 226 5.89 -9.27 22.19
CA ARG A 226 6.03 -8.59 20.89
C ARG A 226 6.95 -7.36 20.97
N ASN A 227 6.94 -6.63 22.10
CA ASN A 227 7.71 -5.40 22.22
C ASN A 227 9.21 -5.69 22.31
N ALA A 228 9.60 -6.69 23.11
CA ALA A 228 10.99 -7.15 23.18
C ALA A 228 11.46 -7.66 21.82
N LEU A 229 10.62 -8.40 21.08
CA LEU A 229 10.93 -8.85 19.73
C LEU A 229 11.15 -7.66 18.77
N LEU A 230 10.31 -6.63 18.81
CA LEU A 230 10.48 -5.43 17.98
C LEU A 230 11.78 -4.68 18.34
N CYS A 231 12.13 -4.57 19.62
CA CYS A 231 13.41 -4.00 20.03
C CYS A 231 14.59 -4.79 19.46
N GLN A 232 14.54 -6.12 19.52
CA GLN A 232 15.57 -6.98 18.94
C GLN A 232 15.66 -6.82 17.42
N LEU A 233 14.54 -6.80 16.71
CA LEU A 233 14.51 -6.59 15.25
C LEU A 233 15.08 -5.21 14.87
N ASN A 234 14.77 -4.18 15.64
CA ASN A 234 15.28 -2.83 15.39
C ASN A 234 16.80 -2.71 15.57
N SER A 235 17.45 -3.63 16.31
CA SER A 235 18.92 -3.66 16.40
C SER A 235 19.60 -3.99 15.07
N TYR A 236 18.85 -4.55 14.10
CA TYR A 236 19.29 -4.82 12.73
C TYR A 236 19.04 -3.68 11.74
N LEU A 237 18.49 -2.55 12.20
CA LEU A 237 18.44 -1.34 11.37
C LEU A 237 19.86 -0.85 11.09
N PRO A 238 20.18 -0.46 9.86
CA PRO A 238 21.46 0.16 9.54
C PRO A 238 21.59 1.41 10.43
N ARG A 239 22.62 1.46 11.26
CA ARG A 239 22.97 2.68 12.03
C ARG A 239 23.27 3.74 11.01
N GLY A 240 22.41 4.78 10.96
CA GLY A 240 22.71 5.99 10.21
C GLY A 240 24.08 6.51 10.68
N GLU A 241 24.96 6.77 9.73
CA GLU A 241 26.23 7.44 10.01
C GLU A 241 25.93 8.76 10.72
N ASN A 242 26.22 8.82 12.00
CA ASN A 242 26.29 10.08 12.74
C ASN A 242 27.33 10.94 12.04
N ARG A 243 26.89 11.92 11.27
CA ARG A 243 27.70 13.07 10.93
C ARG A 243 27.78 13.97 12.17
N ASP A 244 28.57 13.52 13.15
CA ASP A 244 29.20 14.45 14.10
C ASP A 244 30.34 15.14 13.33
N GLY A 245 30.00 16.28 12.73
CA GLY A 245 30.95 17.23 12.19
C GLY A 245 31.18 18.31 13.23
N ALA A 246 32.31 18.17 13.85
CA ALA A 246 32.88 19.05 14.85
C ALA A 246 33.07 20.53 14.38
N ALA A 247 33.15 21.36 15.41
CA ALA A 247 33.70 22.73 15.54
C ALA A 247 32.85 23.89 15.04
#